data_34189537076adec6bace38fcace951db
#
_entry.id   34189537076adec6bace38fcace951db
#
_cell.length_a   1.000
_cell.length_b   1.000
_cell.length_c   1.000
_cell.angle_alpha   90.00
_cell.angle_beta   90.00
_cell.angle_gamma   90.00
#
_symmetry.space_group_name_H-M   'P 1'
#
loop_
_entity.id
_entity.type
_entity.pdbx_description
1 polymer ?
#
loop_
_entity_poly.entity_id
_entity_poly.type
_entity_poly.pdbx_seq_one_letter_code
_entity_poly.pdbx_strand_id
1 'polypeptide(L)'
;METLCDVLKIISMGISRPTRIMYKANLSWAKLQQAVETLERFNMVSKQSEGRHLHFNLTSKGIFVLKTYNEVMAAFGRLWPTETLLQ
;
A
#
# COMPACT_ATOMS: atom_id res chain seq x y z
N MET A 1 9.20 -3.90 -1.34
CA MET A 1 7.92 -4.40 -1.91
C MET A 1 6.83 -4.54 -0.87
N GLU A 2 7.12 -5.16 0.26
CA GLU A 2 6.14 -5.28 1.35
C GLU A 2 5.63 -3.93 1.84
N THR A 3 6.52 -2.97 2.01
CA THR A 3 6.15 -1.64 2.48
C THR A 3 5.15 -0.99 1.53
N LEU A 4 5.35 -1.12 0.21
CA LEU A 4 4.44 -0.55 -0.77
C LEU A 4 3.07 -1.22 -0.70
N CYS A 5 3.04 -2.54 -0.55
CA CYS A 5 1.79 -3.27 -0.42
C CYS A 5 1.07 -2.94 0.87
N ASP A 6 1.81 -2.76 1.97
CA ASP A 6 1.22 -2.35 3.25
C ASP A 6 0.55 -1.00 3.13
N VAL A 7 1.21 -0.04 2.48
CA VAL A 7 0.63 1.29 2.27
C VAL A 7 -0.63 1.20 1.40
N LEU A 8 -0.59 0.41 0.33
CA LEU A 8 -1.78 0.21 -0.52
C LEU A 8 -2.94 -0.38 0.28
N LYS A 9 -2.67 -1.38 1.12
CA LYS A 9 -3.69 -2.00 1.96
C LYS A 9 -4.31 -1.00 2.91
N ILE A 10 -3.49 -0.18 3.55
CA ILE A 10 -3.96 0.82 4.52
C ILE A 10 -4.86 1.84 3.82
N ILE A 11 -4.45 2.32 2.65
CA ILE A 11 -5.28 3.26 1.89
C ILE A 11 -6.59 2.60 1.46
N SER A 12 -6.55 1.32 1.09
CA SER A 12 -7.75 0.57 0.70
C SER A 12 -8.77 0.45 1.84
N MET A 13 -8.31 0.55 3.07
CA MET A 13 -9.19 0.51 4.24
C MET A 13 -9.86 1.85 4.56
N GLY A 14 -9.61 2.88 3.73
CA GLY A 14 -10.19 4.19 3.93
C GLY A 14 -9.30 5.16 4.69
N ILE A 15 -8.10 4.76 5.04
CA ILE A 15 -7.14 5.62 5.72
C ILE A 15 -6.36 6.38 4.64
N SER A 16 -6.64 7.68 4.50
CA SER A 16 -6.13 8.48 3.39
C SER A 16 -5.14 9.57 3.80
N ARG A 17 -5.11 9.96 5.08
CA ARG A 17 -4.22 11.02 5.54
C ARG A 17 -2.80 10.50 5.78
N PRO A 18 -1.77 11.23 5.32
CA PRO A 18 -0.38 10.78 5.44
C PRO A 18 0.04 10.41 6.84
N THR A 19 -0.30 11.23 7.84
CA THR A 19 0.09 10.96 9.22
C THR A 19 -0.53 9.67 9.74
N ARG A 20 -1.79 9.40 9.38
CA ARG A 20 -2.47 8.19 9.82
C ARG A 20 -1.90 6.96 9.12
N ILE A 21 -1.58 7.09 7.84
CA ILE A 21 -0.93 6.01 7.09
C ILE A 21 0.43 5.71 7.72
N MET A 22 1.19 6.74 8.05
CA MET A 22 2.50 6.61 8.68
C MET A 22 2.43 5.81 9.98
N TYR A 23 1.50 6.19 10.85
CA TYR A 23 1.34 5.50 12.13
C TYR A 23 0.85 4.06 11.94
N LYS A 24 -0.11 3.86 11.06
CA LYS A 24 -0.67 2.53 10.84
C LYS A 24 0.37 1.58 10.23
N ALA A 25 1.20 2.09 9.34
CA ALA A 25 2.24 1.30 8.68
C ALA A 25 3.51 1.20 9.52
N ASN A 26 3.58 1.94 10.61
CA ASN A 26 4.77 2.00 11.48
C ASN A 26 6.02 2.44 10.69
N LEU A 27 5.87 3.49 9.90
CA LEU A 27 6.95 4.03 9.08
C LEU A 27 7.40 5.37 9.60
N SER A 28 8.67 5.72 9.33
CA SER A 28 9.14 7.08 9.49
C SER A 28 8.52 7.95 8.39
N TRP A 29 8.53 9.26 8.61
CA TRP A 29 8.01 10.19 7.61
C TRP A 29 8.76 10.06 6.28
N ALA A 30 10.09 9.94 6.35
CA ALA A 30 10.91 9.80 5.15
C ALA A 30 10.56 8.54 4.36
N LYS A 31 10.36 7.42 5.06
CA LYS A 31 9.99 6.17 4.40
C LYS A 31 8.59 6.23 3.81
N LEU A 32 7.66 6.87 4.50
CA LEU A 32 6.32 7.07 3.95
C LEU A 32 6.39 7.89 2.66
N GLN A 33 7.14 8.99 2.67
CA GLN A 33 7.28 9.83 1.48
C GLN A 33 7.85 9.05 0.30
N GLN A 34 8.89 8.25 0.54
CA GLN A 34 9.47 7.41 -0.50
C GLN A 34 8.44 6.43 -1.06
N ALA A 35 7.68 5.80 -0.18
CA ALA A 35 6.67 4.83 -0.60
C ALA A 35 5.58 5.47 -1.45
N VAL A 36 5.00 6.59 -0.99
CA VAL A 36 3.94 7.24 -1.75
C VAL A 36 4.44 7.86 -3.05
N GLU A 37 5.65 8.38 -3.08
CA GLU A 37 6.24 8.89 -4.31
C GLU A 37 6.38 7.77 -5.35
N THR A 38 6.83 6.60 -4.91
CA THR A 38 6.94 5.44 -5.79
C THR A 38 5.58 5.02 -6.31
N LEU A 39 4.58 4.96 -5.42
CA LEU A 39 3.22 4.56 -5.81
C LEU A 39 2.58 5.57 -6.74
N GLU A 40 2.84 6.86 -6.53
CA GLU A 40 2.37 7.89 -7.46
C GLU A 40 3.05 7.78 -8.83
N ARG A 41 4.35 7.52 -8.83
CA ARG A 41 5.11 7.37 -10.07
C ARG A 41 4.57 6.26 -10.93
N PHE A 42 4.17 5.16 -10.31
CA PHE A 42 3.57 4.03 -11.01
C PHE A 42 2.05 4.15 -11.17
N ASN A 43 1.51 5.31 -10.83
CA ASN A 43 0.09 5.62 -10.99
C ASN A 43 -0.85 4.68 -10.21
N MET A 44 -0.38 4.20 -9.06
CA MET A 44 -1.19 3.34 -8.19
C MET A 44 -1.94 4.12 -7.13
N VAL A 45 -1.47 5.32 -6.82
CA VAL A 45 -2.03 6.20 -5.82
C VAL A 45 -2.13 7.59 -6.42
N SER A 46 -3.21 8.31 -6.12
CA SER A 46 -3.38 9.71 -6.46
C SER A 46 -3.39 10.56 -5.20
N LYS A 47 -2.89 11.77 -5.33
CA LYS A 47 -2.82 12.73 -4.25
C LYS A 47 -3.87 13.81 -4.47
N GLN A 48 -4.67 14.07 -3.45
CA GLN A 48 -5.70 15.11 -3.50
C GLN A 48 -5.51 16.05 -2.33
N SER A 49 -5.68 17.35 -2.59
CA SER A 49 -5.67 18.37 -1.54
C SER A 49 -7.07 18.90 -1.36
N GLU A 50 -7.54 18.91 -0.11
CA GLU A 50 -8.81 19.57 0.26
C GLU A 50 -8.48 20.60 1.32
N GLY A 51 -8.43 21.87 0.92
CA GLY A 51 -8.01 22.94 1.83
C GLY A 51 -6.59 22.67 2.33
N ARG A 52 -6.45 22.45 3.63
CA ARG A 52 -5.15 22.20 4.26
C ARG A 52 -4.82 20.72 4.36
N HIS A 53 -5.77 19.87 3.97
CA HIS A 53 -5.61 18.43 4.16
C HIS A 53 -5.19 17.75 2.87
N LEU A 54 -4.19 16.88 3.01
CA LEU A 54 -3.70 16.05 1.94
C LEU A 54 -4.27 14.65 2.11
N HIS A 55 -4.77 14.07 1.03
CA HIS A 55 -5.31 12.72 1.03
C HIS A 55 -4.70 11.90 -0.10
N PHE A 56 -4.44 10.63 0.20
CA PHE A 56 -4.03 9.66 -0.81
C PHE A 56 -5.16 8.69 -1.06
N ASN A 57 -5.42 8.40 -2.33
CA ASN A 57 -6.46 7.47 -2.74
C ASN A 57 -5.88 6.49 -3.75
N LEU A 58 -6.41 5.27 -3.76
CA LEU A 58 -6.01 4.29 -4.76
C LEU A 58 -6.59 4.68 -6.12
N THR A 59 -5.78 4.50 -7.16
CA THR A 59 -6.27 4.55 -8.53
C THR A 59 -6.86 3.19 -8.89
N SER A 60 -7.51 3.10 -10.06
CA SER A 60 -7.97 1.80 -10.56
C SER A 60 -6.83 0.81 -10.70
N LYS A 61 -5.67 1.30 -11.14
CA LYS A 61 -4.46 0.47 -11.24
C LYS A 61 -4.00 0.00 -9.87
N GLY A 62 -4.04 0.88 -8.86
CA GLY A 62 -3.65 0.51 -7.50
C GLY A 62 -4.55 -0.56 -6.92
N ILE A 63 -5.86 -0.45 -7.16
CA ILE A 63 -6.83 -1.44 -6.72
C ILE A 63 -6.54 -2.79 -7.39
N PHE A 64 -6.30 -2.77 -8.70
CA PHE A 64 -5.99 -3.97 -9.46
C PHE A 64 -4.73 -4.66 -8.95
N VAL A 65 -3.68 -3.88 -8.73
CA VAL A 65 -2.40 -4.42 -8.24
C VAL A 65 -2.56 -5.04 -6.87
N LEU A 66 -3.26 -4.35 -5.96
CA LEU A 66 -3.47 -4.87 -4.61
C LEU A 66 -4.29 -6.16 -4.63
N LYS A 67 -5.35 -6.19 -5.43
CA LYS A 67 -6.19 -7.38 -5.55
C LYS A 67 -5.40 -8.55 -6.11
N THR A 68 -4.62 -8.31 -7.16
CA THR A 68 -3.79 -9.33 -7.79
C THR A 68 -2.74 -9.85 -6.81
N TYR A 69 -2.10 -8.95 -6.06
CA TYR A 69 -1.13 -9.33 -5.05
C TYR A 69 -1.76 -10.25 -4.00
N ASN A 70 -2.94 -9.89 -3.52
CA ASN A 70 -3.64 -10.70 -2.52
C ASN A 70 -4.01 -12.08 -3.06
N GLU A 71 -4.43 -12.15 -4.32
CA GLU A 71 -4.77 -13.43 -4.95
C GLU A 71 -3.53 -14.32 -5.11
N VAL A 72 -2.41 -13.72 -5.52
CA VAL A 72 -1.15 -14.46 -5.68
C VAL A 72 -0.69 -14.99 -4.32
N MET A 73 -0.72 -14.14 -3.29
CA MET A 73 -0.28 -14.56 -1.97
C MET A 73 -1.19 -15.64 -1.38
N ALA A 74 -2.49 -15.56 -1.63
CA ALA A 74 -3.43 -16.59 -1.20
C ALA A 74 -3.16 -17.92 -1.91
N ALA A 75 -2.84 -17.87 -3.20
CA ALA A 75 -2.49 -19.06 -3.96
C ALA A 75 -1.21 -19.70 -3.45
N PHE A 76 -0.18 -18.89 -3.17
CA PHE A 76 1.05 -19.39 -2.59
C PHE A 76 0.81 -20.02 -1.23
N GLY A 77 -0.03 -19.42 -0.40
CA GLY A 77 -0.34 -19.95 0.91
C GLY A 77 -1.01 -21.33 0.86
N ARG A 78 -1.76 -21.60 -0.22
CA ARG A 78 -2.40 -22.90 -0.41
C ARG A 78 -1.47 -23.93 -1.03
N LEU A 79 -0.64 -23.51 -1.99
CA LEU A 79 0.23 -24.40 -2.75
C LEU A 79 1.56 -24.62 -2.06
N TRP A 80 1.97 -23.69 -1.22
CA TRP A 80 3.31 -23.68 -0.64
C TRP A 80 3.23 -23.13 0.79
N PRO A 81 3.33 -24.00 1.78
CA PRO A 81 3.27 -23.53 3.18
C PRO A 81 4.36 -22.52 3.48
N THR A 82 3.99 -21.47 4.20
CA THR A 82 4.90 -20.38 4.55
C THR A 82 6.15 -20.89 5.28
N GLU A 83 5.98 -21.87 6.13
CA GLU A 83 7.08 -22.46 6.89
C GLU A 83 8.13 -23.09 5.98
N THR A 84 7.69 -23.67 4.87
CA THR A 84 8.61 -24.26 3.89
C THR A 84 9.43 -23.18 3.20
N LEU A 85 8.81 -22.02 2.95
CA LEU A 85 9.50 -20.91 2.30
C LEU A 85 10.56 -20.27 3.19
N LEU A 86 10.37 -20.34 4.51
CA LEU A 86 11.31 -19.75 5.47
C LEU A 86 12.51 -20.62 5.76
N GLN A 87 12.48 -21.86 5.34
CA GLN A 87 13.58 -22.79 5.50
C GLN A 87 14.43 -22.79 4.23
#